data_e1f0b4f7594553323777ff6e84321310
#
_entry.id   e1f0b4f7594553323777ff6e84321310
#
_cell.length_a   1.000
_cell.length_b   1.000
_cell.length_c   1.000
_cell.angle_alpha   90.00
_cell.angle_beta   90.00
_cell.angle_gamma   90.00
#
_symmetry.space_group_name_H-M   'P 1'
#
loop_
_entity.id
_entity.type
_entity.pdbx_description
1 polymer ?
#
loop_
_entity_poly.entity_id
_entity_poly.type
_entity_poly.pdbx_seq_one_letter_code
_entity_poly.pdbx_strand_id
1 'polypeptide(L)'
;MPTPSLQFITPHTPELLQATRLIFQEYAGQLGIDLGFQDFDAELVGLPGDYAAPQGALLLALVDGEVAGCCALRALHSADYPNACEMKRLFVRKAFRRFGLGRQLAETILDAARIAGYSHLLLDTLSDMESARALYEDLGFEEVPPYYHNPIAGAHYLKVDLNA
;
A
#
# COMPACT_ATOMS: atom_id res chain seq x y z
N MET A 1 -3.46 -12.35 29.70
CA MET A 1 -3.99 -12.32 28.32
C MET A 1 -2.87 -12.64 27.35
N PRO A 2 -3.06 -13.63 26.49
CA PRO A 2 -2.06 -13.90 25.47
C PRO A 2 -1.98 -12.72 24.48
N THR A 3 -0.76 -12.41 24.04
CA THR A 3 -0.54 -11.40 23.02
C THR A 3 -1.10 -11.91 21.67
N PRO A 4 -1.84 -11.09 20.93
CA PRO A 4 -2.31 -11.50 19.60
C PRO A 4 -1.16 -11.87 18.68
N SER A 5 -1.36 -12.88 17.83
CA SER A 5 -0.38 -13.29 16.83
C SER A 5 -0.54 -12.42 15.60
N LEU A 6 0.52 -11.67 15.25
CA LEU A 6 0.54 -10.83 14.06
C LEU A 6 1.40 -11.50 12.99
N GLN A 7 0.86 -11.62 11.78
CA GLN A 7 1.57 -12.19 10.63
C GLN A 7 1.41 -11.29 9.41
N PHE A 8 2.46 -11.20 8.61
CA PHE A 8 2.44 -10.49 7.33
C PHE A 8 2.78 -11.51 6.25
N ILE A 9 1.81 -11.80 5.39
CA ILE A 9 1.93 -12.87 4.40
C ILE A 9 1.75 -12.35 2.99
N THR A 10 2.35 -13.06 2.02
CA THR A 10 2.09 -12.86 0.61
C THR A 10 0.95 -13.79 0.20
N PRO A 11 -0.20 -13.27 -0.26
CA PRO A 11 -1.28 -14.14 -0.71
C PRO A 11 -0.87 -14.88 -1.99
N HIS A 12 -0.90 -16.20 -1.94
CA HIS A 12 -0.47 -17.04 -3.06
C HIS A 12 -1.42 -18.19 -3.37
N THR A 13 -2.55 -18.28 -2.65
CA THR A 13 -3.58 -19.26 -2.93
C THR A 13 -4.83 -18.57 -3.47
N PRO A 14 -5.72 -19.29 -4.17
CA PRO A 14 -6.99 -18.67 -4.63
C PRO A 14 -7.80 -18.07 -3.49
N GLU A 15 -7.83 -18.70 -2.32
CA GLU A 15 -8.56 -18.24 -1.15
C GLU A 15 -7.96 -16.92 -0.61
N LEU A 16 -6.63 -16.85 -0.52
CA LEU A 16 -5.94 -15.65 -0.04
C LEU A 16 -6.03 -14.50 -1.05
N LEU A 17 -6.00 -14.80 -2.35
CA LEU A 17 -6.20 -13.77 -3.38
C LEU A 17 -7.64 -13.25 -3.35
N GLN A 18 -8.62 -14.11 -3.08
CA GLN A 18 -9.99 -13.67 -2.91
C GLN A 18 -10.14 -12.76 -1.68
N ALA A 19 -9.50 -13.12 -0.57
CA ALA A 19 -9.48 -12.28 0.62
C ALA A 19 -8.83 -10.92 0.32
N THR A 20 -7.80 -10.89 -0.52
CA THR A 20 -7.16 -9.66 -0.97
C THR A 20 -8.13 -8.79 -1.76
N ARG A 21 -8.88 -9.38 -2.70
CA ARG A 21 -9.89 -8.65 -3.46
C ARG A 21 -10.93 -8.01 -2.54
N LEU A 22 -11.39 -8.76 -1.54
CA LEU A 22 -12.40 -8.25 -0.61
C LEU A 22 -11.89 -7.08 0.21
N ILE A 23 -10.67 -7.16 0.74
CA ILE A 23 -10.14 -6.05 1.54
C ILE A 23 -9.80 -4.84 0.68
N PHE A 24 -9.37 -5.03 -0.56
CA PHE A 24 -9.16 -3.93 -1.50
C PHE A 24 -10.49 -3.22 -1.80
N GLN A 25 -11.58 -3.98 -1.95
CA GLN A 25 -12.92 -3.39 -2.15
C GLN A 25 -13.38 -2.62 -0.93
N GLU A 26 -13.08 -3.10 0.28
CA GLU A 26 -13.36 -2.37 1.52
C GLU A 26 -12.59 -1.05 1.56
N TYR A 27 -11.32 -1.08 1.18
CA TYR A 27 -10.49 0.12 1.08
C TYR A 27 -11.11 1.15 0.15
N ALA A 28 -11.49 0.74 -1.06
CA ALA A 28 -12.11 1.63 -2.05
C ALA A 28 -13.43 2.19 -1.54
N GLY A 29 -14.23 1.36 -0.88
CA GLY A 29 -15.51 1.77 -0.31
C GLY A 29 -15.36 2.80 0.80
N GLN A 30 -14.35 2.66 1.64
CA GLN A 30 -14.09 3.62 2.72
C GLN A 30 -13.56 4.96 2.21
N LEU A 31 -12.85 4.97 1.09
CA LEU A 31 -12.45 6.23 0.45
C LEU A 31 -13.66 7.01 -0.07
N GLY A 32 -14.76 6.31 -0.38
CA GLY A 32 -15.95 6.93 -0.95
C GLY A 32 -15.73 7.45 -2.37
N ILE A 33 -14.76 6.90 -3.09
CA ILE A 33 -14.32 7.38 -4.39
C ILE A 33 -14.30 6.22 -5.38
N ASP A 34 -14.63 6.54 -6.64
CA ASP A 34 -14.46 5.59 -7.73
C ASP A 34 -12.98 5.55 -8.14
N LEU A 35 -12.34 4.41 -7.99
CA LEU A 35 -10.95 4.21 -8.39
C LEU A 35 -10.82 3.76 -9.85
N GLY A 36 -11.86 3.92 -10.65
CA GLY A 36 -11.84 3.57 -12.08
C GLY A 36 -10.70 4.24 -12.84
N PHE A 37 -10.29 5.45 -12.44
CA PHE A 37 -9.16 6.16 -13.05
C PHE A 37 -7.81 5.43 -12.79
N GLN A 38 -7.77 4.46 -11.89
CA GLN A 38 -6.60 3.62 -11.63
C GLN A 38 -6.78 2.20 -12.17
N ASP A 39 -7.78 1.97 -13.00
CA ASP A 39 -8.13 0.64 -13.54
C ASP A 39 -8.35 -0.40 -12.44
N PHE A 40 -9.04 0.00 -11.38
CA PHE A 40 -9.20 -0.80 -10.16
C PHE A 40 -9.87 -2.15 -10.42
N ASP A 41 -10.90 -2.19 -11.26
CA ASP A 41 -11.60 -3.46 -11.56
C ASP A 41 -10.67 -4.46 -12.24
N ALA A 42 -9.84 -3.99 -13.19
CA ALA A 42 -8.85 -4.83 -13.85
C ALA A 42 -7.78 -5.30 -12.87
N GLU A 43 -7.38 -4.45 -11.93
CA GLU A 43 -6.44 -4.80 -10.88
C GLU A 43 -6.97 -5.96 -10.03
N LEU A 44 -8.23 -5.89 -9.60
CA LEU A 44 -8.86 -6.95 -8.79
C LEU A 44 -8.89 -8.29 -9.51
N VAL A 45 -9.27 -8.27 -10.79
CA VAL A 45 -9.34 -9.49 -11.60
C VAL A 45 -7.95 -10.09 -11.80
N GLY A 46 -6.95 -9.27 -12.01
CA GLY A 46 -5.60 -9.70 -12.38
C GLY A 46 -4.64 -9.94 -11.23
N LEU A 47 -5.07 -9.84 -9.96
CA LEU A 47 -4.16 -10.01 -8.83
C LEU A 47 -3.40 -11.34 -8.90
N PRO A 48 -2.08 -11.34 -8.58
CA PRO A 48 -1.28 -10.23 -8.06
C PRO A 48 -0.82 -9.21 -9.11
N GLY A 49 -0.91 -9.50 -10.40
CA GLY A 49 -0.58 -8.56 -11.49
C GLY A 49 0.75 -7.84 -11.28
N ASP A 50 0.73 -6.51 -11.30
CA ASP A 50 1.92 -5.67 -11.13
C ASP A 50 2.51 -5.76 -9.71
N TYR A 51 1.77 -6.30 -8.76
CA TYR A 51 2.24 -6.49 -7.39
C TYR A 51 3.01 -7.81 -7.21
N ALA A 52 3.19 -8.59 -8.26
CA ALA A 52 3.90 -9.86 -8.18
C ALA A 52 5.40 -9.66 -7.98
N ALA A 53 6.02 -10.55 -7.16
CA ALA A 53 7.45 -10.58 -7.02
C ALA A 53 8.09 -10.99 -8.37
N PRO A 54 9.33 -10.58 -8.65
CA PRO A 54 10.26 -9.86 -7.78
C PRO A 54 10.14 -8.34 -7.82
N GLN A 55 9.40 -7.77 -8.77
CA GLN A 55 9.33 -6.33 -8.96
C GLN A 55 8.30 -5.67 -8.02
N GLY A 56 7.31 -6.42 -7.62
CA GLY A 56 6.27 -5.95 -6.73
C GLY A 56 6.21 -6.74 -5.43
N ALA A 57 5.29 -6.36 -4.56
CA ALA A 57 4.96 -7.10 -3.34
C ALA A 57 3.49 -6.90 -3.02
N LEU A 58 2.90 -7.92 -2.44
CA LEU A 58 1.50 -7.89 -2.03
C LEU A 58 1.43 -8.52 -0.65
N LEU A 59 0.90 -7.78 0.32
CA LEU A 59 0.87 -8.19 1.72
C LEU A 59 -0.53 -8.19 2.28
N LEU A 60 -0.83 -9.22 3.06
CA LEU A 60 -1.95 -9.22 3.99
C LEU A 60 -1.40 -9.28 5.40
N ALA A 61 -1.97 -8.46 6.29
CA ALA A 61 -1.70 -8.54 7.72
C ALA A 61 -2.79 -9.38 8.36
N LEU A 62 -2.38 -10.38 9.14
CA LEU A 62 -3.30 -11.25 9.87
C LEU A 62 -3.13 -11.05 11.36
N VAL A 63 -4.24 -10.95 12.08
CA VAL A 63 -4.28 -10.93 13.55
C VAL A 63 -5.03 -12.18 13.98
N ASP A 64 -4.35 -13.08 14.64
CA ASP A 64 -4.89 -14.39 15.05
C ASP A 64 -5.58 -15.12 13.88
N GLY A 65 -4.99 -15.04 12.69
CA GLY A 65 -5.48 -15.68 11.48
C GLY A 65 -6.55 -14.92 10.72
N GLU A 66 -7.05 -13.79 11.25
CA GLU A 66 -8.04 -12.95 10.56
C GLU A 66 -7.37 -11.86 9.72
N VAL A 67 -7.88 -11.62 8.53
CA VAL A 67 -7.36 -10.55 7.66
C VAL A 67 -7.69 -9.20 8.30
N ALA A 68 -6.65 -8.45 8.64
CA ALA A 68 -6.75 -7.19 9.35
C ALA A 68 -6.31 -5.98 8.52
N GLY A 69 -5.45 -6.18 7.53
CA GLY A 69 -4.93 -5.09 6.72
C GLY A 69 -4.24 -5.59 5.47
N CYS A 70 -3.86 -4.65 4.62
CA CYS A 70 -3.18 -4.94 3.36
C CYS A 70 -2.25 -3.81 2.94
N CYS A 71 -1.34 -4.12 2.04
CA CYS A 71 -0.51 -3.12 1.38
C CYS A 71 0.10 -3.75 0.12
N ALA A 72 0.43 -2.93 -0.86
CA ALA A 72 0.99 -3.42 -2.12
C ALA A 72 2.11 -2.50 -2.62
N LEU A 73 3.00 -3.08 -3.43
CA LEU A 73 4.13 -2.39 -4.05
C LEU A 73 4.17 -2.78 -5.52
N ARG A 74 4.40 -1.80 -6.39
CA ARG A 74 4.61 -2.05 -7.82
C ARG A 74 5.72 -1.15 -8.36
N ALA A 75 6.32 -1.57 -9.48
CA ALA A 75 7.24 -0.70 -10.20
C ALA A 75 6.51 0.54 -10.70
N LEU A 76 7.15 1.68 -10.64
CA LEU A 76 6.62 2.94 -11.17
C LEU A 76 7.53 3.42 -12.29
N HIS A 77 6.96 3.57 -13.48
CA HIS A 77 7.68 4.08 -14.64
C HIS A 77 7.40 5.58 -14.75
N SER A 78 8.36 6.38 -14.32
CA SER A 78 8.26 7.84 -14.31
C SER A 78 9.52 8.46 -14.93
N ALA A 79 9.34 9.49 -15.76
CA ALA A 79 10.45 10.24 -16.33
C ALA A 79 11.22 11.02 -15.26
N ASP A 80 10.52 11.40 -14.18
CA ASP A 80 11.10 12.27 -13.14
C ASP A 80 11.86 11.49 -12.06
N TYR A 81 11.54 10.20 -11.89
CA TYR A 81 12.12 9.38 -10.82
C TYR A 81 12.58 8.04 -11.38
N PRO A 82 13.88 7.91 -11.70
CA PRO A 82 14.39 6.66 -12.23
C PRO A 82 14.42 5.58 -11.15
N ASN A 83 14.23 4.33 -11.54
CA ASN A 83 14.27 3.17 -10.66
C ASN A 83 13.34 3.33 -9.45
N ALA A 84 12.10 3.73 -9.73
CA ALA A 84 11.10 4.04 -8.70
C ALA A 84 10.06 2.93 -8.57
N CYS A 85 9.46 2.87 -7.39
CA CYS A 85 8.31 2.03 -7.12
C CYS A 85 7.23 2.84 -6.42
N GLU A 86 6.04 2.26 -6.33
CA GLU A 86 4.89 2.94 -5.75
C GLU A 86 4.22 2.03 -4.73
N MET A 87 3.97 2.56 -3.53
CA MET A 87 3.17 1.88 -2.52
C MET A 87 1.71 2.21 -2.72
N LYS A 88 0.85 1.19 -2.70
CA LYS A 88 -0.58 1.31 -2.94
C LYS A 88 -1.37 0.47 -1.95
N ARG A 89 -2.62 0.87 -1.72
CA ARG A 89 -3.62 0.06 -1.00
C ARG A 89 -3.24 -0.21 0.46
N LEU A 90 -2.54 0.72 1.12
CA LEU A 90 -2.30 0.61 2.56
C LEU A 90 -3.63 0.85 3.30
N PHE A 91 -4.10 -0.19 3.96
CA PHE A 91 -5.38 -0.14 4.66
C PHE A 91 -5.38 -1.10 5.83
N VAL A 92 -5.93 -0.64 6.96
CA VAL A 92 -6.13 -1.46 8.15
C VAL A 92 -7.61 -1.37 8.53
N ARG A 93 -8.25 -2.52 8.70
CA ARG A 93 -9.64 -2.57 9.14
C ARG A 93 -9.78 -1.92 10.50
N LYS A 94 -10.87 -1.17 10.71
CA LYS A 94 -11.10 -0.37 11.91
C LYS A 94 -10.92 -1.18 13.21
N ALA A 95 -11.39 -2.40 13.23
CA ALA A 95 -11.31 -3.27 14.40
C ALA A 95 -9.89 -3.60 14.83
N PHE A 96 -8.91 -3.44 13.93
CA PHE A 96 -7.53 -3.84 14.16
C PHE A 96 -6.54 -2.66 14.19
N ARG A 97 -7.03 -1.42 14.19
CA ARG A 97 -6.16 -0.23 14.11
C ARG A 97 -5.31 -0.01 15.35
N ARG A 98 -5.68 -0.60 16.48
CA ARG A 98 -4.94 -0.47 17.74
C ARG A 98 -3.63 -1.28 17.80
N PHE A 99 -3.35 -2.10 16.80
CA PHE A 99 -2.17 -2.97 16.81
C PHE A 99 -0.94 -2.38 16.10
N GLY A 100 -1.01 -1.16 15.60
CA GLY A 100 0.10 -0.54 14.89
C GLY A 100 0.39 -1.16 13.52
N LEU A 101 -0.59 -1.82 12.92
CA LEU A 101 -0.40 -2.55 11.65
C LEU A 101 -0.06 -1.64 10.47
N GLY A 102 -0.60 -0.42 10.44
CA GLY A 102 -0.32 0.51 9.35
C GLY A 102 1.17 0.81 9.22
N ARG A 103 1.81 1.10 10.35
CA ARG A 103 3.26 1.33 10.38
C ARG A 103 4.03 0.09 9.96
N GLN A 104 3.67 -1.06 10.51
CA GLN A 104 4.36 -2.32 10.23
C GLN A 104 4.22 -2.73 8.76
N LEU A 105 3.04 -2.54 8.17
CA LEU A 105 2.82 -2.79 6.74
C LEU A 105 3.69 -1.87 5.90
N ALA A 106 3.71 -0.57 6.20
CA ALA A 106 4.51 0.40 5.47
C ALA A 106 6.00 0.07 5.58
N GLU A 107 6.48 -0.25 6.77
CA GLU A 107 7.88 -0.61 7.00
C GLU A 107 8.26 -1.89 6.24
N THR A 108 7.37 -2.88 6.22
CA THR A 108 7.61 -4.13 5.48
C THR A 108 7.68 -3.88 3.98
N ILE A 109 6.82 -3.01 3.45
CA ILE A 109 6.87 -2.63 2.03
C ILE A 109 8.15 -1.85 1.71
N LEU A 110 8.58 -0.95 2.61
CA LEU A 110 9.84 -0.23 2.42
C LEU A 110 11.02 -1.20 2.35
N ASP A 111 11.04 -2.21 3.23
CA ASP A 111 12.08 -3.24 3.20
C ASP A 111 12.02 -4.05 1.90
N ALA A 112 10.83 -4.42 1.45
CA ALA A 112 10.66 -5.13 0.18
C ALA A 112 11.18 -4.30 -1.00
N ALA A 113 10.93 -3.00 -1.00
CA ALA A 113 11.40 -2.10 -2.04
C ALA A 113 12.93 -2.01 -2.05
N ARG A 114 13.56 -1.94 -0.88
CA ARG A 114 15.03 -1.95 -0.77
C ARG A 114 15.63 -3.25 -1.28
N ILE A 115 15.05 -4.37 -0.89
CA ILE A 115 15.49 -5.71 -1.32
C ILE A 115 15.37 -5.84 -2.84
N ALA A 116 14.29 -5.31 -3.43
CA ALA A 116 14.09 -5.33 -4.88
C ALA A 116 15.06 -4.41 -5.64
N GLY A 117 15.78 -3.53 -4.94
CA GLY A 117 16.79 -2.64 -5.54
C GLY A 117 16.27 -1.29 -6.01
N TYR A 118 15.08 -0.89 -5.60
CA TYR A 118 14.54 0.42 -5.97
C TYR A 118 15.27 1.56 -5.26
N SER A 119 15.36 2.71 -5.95
CA SER A 119 15.99 3.92 -5.40
C SER A 119 15.00 4.85 -4.73
N HIS A 120 13.76 4.89 -5.21
CA HIS A 120 12.71 5.79 -4.72
C HIS A 120 11.39 5.03 -4.54
N LEU A 121 10.67 5.35 -3.47
CA LEU A 121 9.31 4.87 -3.29
C LEU A 121 8.38 6.08 -3.20
N LEU A 122 7.33 6.07 -4.01
CA LEU A 122 6.34 7.13 -4.07
C LEU A 122 4.96 6.61 -3.68
N LEU A 123 4.10 7.50 -3.27
CA LEU A 123 2.70 7.21 -2.98
C LEU A 123 1.86 8.47 -3.13
N ASP A 124 0.56 8.28 -3.25
CA ASP A 124 -0.41 9.37 -3.14
C ASP A 124 -1.34 9.11 -1.96
N THR A 125 -1.78 10.18 -1.31
CA THR A 125 -2.68 10.13 -0.17
C THR A 125 -3.62 11.33 -0.22
N LEU A 126 -4.69 11.32 0.57
CA LEU A 126 -5.69 12.38 0.59
C LEU A 126 -5.54 13.25 1.83
N SER A 127 -5.95 14.52 1.71
CA SER A 127 -5.85 15.51 2.79
C SER A 127 -6.58 15.10 4.06
N ASP A 128 -7.70 14.37 3.94
CA ASP A 128 -8.49 13.92 5.07
C ASP A 128 -7.94 12.66 5.76
N MET A 129 -6.82 12.13 5.28
CA MET A 129 -6.16 10.96 5.88
C MET A 129 -5.00 11.40 6.77
N GLU A 130 -5.29 12.19 7.79
CA GLU A 130 -4.27 12.79 8.66
C GLU A 130 -3.38 11.76 9.37
N SER A 131 -3.96 10.66 9.85
CA SER A 131 -3.19 9.60 10.52
C SER A 131 -2.18 8.95 9.59
N ALA A 132 -2.57 8.72 8.33
CA ALA A 132 -1.68 8.17 7.33
C ALA A 132 -0.57 9.16 6.99
N ARG A 133 -0.92 10.45 6.81
CA ARG A 133 0.06 11.49 6.51
C ARG A 133 1.10 11.63 7.62
N ALA A 134 0.67 11.61 8.87
CA ALA A 134 1.59 11.67 10.02
C ALA A 134 2.54 10.46 10.03
N LEU A 135 2.04 9.28 9.71
CA LEU A 135 2.86 8.08 9.60
C LEU A 135 3.93 8.23 8.51
N TYR A 136 3.53 8.70 7.32
CA TYR A 136 4.49 8.87 6.22
C TYR A 136 5.55 9.90 6.54
N GLU A 137 5.17 11.03 7.13
CA GLU A 137 6.11 12.06 7.56
C GLU A 137 7.12 11.47 8.55
N ASP A 138 6.66 10.69 9.52
CA ASP A 138 7.48 10.03 10.51
C ASP A 138 8.45 9.02 9.88
N LEU A 139 8.07 8.39 8.78
CA LEU A 139 8.92 7.45 8.04
C LEU A 139 9.90 8.14 7.08
N GLY A 140 9.89 9.47 7.02
CA GLY A 140 10.85 10.24 6.20
C GLY A 140 10.35 10.63 4.83
N PHE A 141 9.07 10.44 4.55
CA PHE A 141 8.48 10.89 3.27
C PHE A 141 8.40 12.40 3.22
N GLU A 142 8.62 12.96 2.03
CA GLU A 142 8.45 14.38 1.76
C GLU A 142 7.47 14.59 0.62
N GLU A 143 6.77 15.72 0.64
CA GLU A 143 5.81 16.05 -0.41
C GLU A 143 6.53 16.43 -1.70
N VAL A 144 6.01 15.94 -2.83
CA VAL A 144 6.54 16.20 -4.16
C VAL A 144 5.42 16.64 -5.09
N PRO A 145 5.73 17.24 -6.25
CA PRO A 145 4.72 17.54 -7.25
C PRO A 145 4.04 16.26 -7.76
N PRO A 146 2.80 16.37 -8.29
CA PRO A 146 2.11 15.21 -8.86
C PRO A 146 2.94 14.50 -9.93
N TYR A 147 3.01 13.18 -9.84
CA TYR A 147 3.71 12.36 -10.82
C TYR A 147 2.73 11.63 -11.75
N TYR A 148 1.43 11.77 -11.49
CA TYR A 148 0.37 11.35 -12.40
C TYR A 148 -0.87 12.22 -12.15
N HIS A 149 -1.82 12.18 -13.10
CA HIS A 149 -3.06 12.94 -12.95
C HIS A 149 -4.04 12.19 -12.04
N ASN A 150 -4.32 12.76 -10.88
CA ASN A 150 -5.33 12.26 -9.95
C ASN A 150 -6.49 13.25 -9.94
N PRO A 151 -7.70 12.87 -10.40
CA PRO A 151 -8.84 13.80 -10.47
C PRO A 151 -9.42 14.16 -9.10
N ILE A 152 -8.95 13.52 -8.02
CA ILE A 152 -9.50 13.70 -6.69
C ILE A 152 -8.91 14.94 -6.03
N ALA A 153 -9.76 15.87 -5.58
CA ALA A 153 -9.33 17.06 -4.87
C ALA A 153 -8.68 16.66 -3.54
N GLY A 154 -7.61 17.36 -3.17
CA GLY A 154 -6.90 17.10 -1.91
C GLY A 154 -5.90 15.96 -1.96
N ALA A 155 -5.54 15.47 -3.14
CA ALA A 155 -4.49 14.47 -3.27
C ALA A 155 -3.13 15.08 -3.01
N HIS A 156 -2.30 14.36 -2.24
CA HIS A 156 -0.92 14.72 -1.96
C HIS A 156 -0.02 13.60 -2.45
N TYR A 157 1.15 13.97 -2.96
CA TYR A 157 2.12 13.03 -3.52
C TYR A 157 3.38 13.07 -2.66
N LEU A 158 3.83 11.91 -2.22
CA LEU A 158 4.95 11.79 -1.29
C LEU A 158 6.02 10.86 -1.84
N LYS A 159 7.26 11.11 -1.44
CA LYS A 159 8.42 10.32 -1.87
C LYS A 159 9.35 10.10 -0.69
N VAL A 160 9.99 8.93 -0.66
CA VAL A 160 11.13 8.66 0.21
C VAL A 160 12.25 8.04 -0.62
N ASP A 161 13.49 8.44 -0.34
CA ASP A 161 14.67 7.88 -0.98
C ASP A 161 15.11 6.63 -0.21
N LEU A 162 15.32 5.53 -0.92
CA LEU A 162 15.59 4.23 -0.30
C LEU A 162 17.06 3.98 -0.03
N ASN A 163 17.93 4.76 -0.66
CA ASN A 163 19.40 4.60 -0.57
C ASN A 163 20.03 5.63 0.37
N ALA A 164 19.23 6.31 1.15
CA ALA A 164 19.71 7.31 2.09
C ALA A 164 20.23 6.67 3.39
#